data_2911c28d4857971f4f08ef673c4e53bd
#
_entry.id   2911c28d4857971f4f08ef673c4e53bd
#
_cell.length_a   1.000
_cell.length_b   1.000
_cell.length_c   1.000
_cell.angle_alpha   90.00
_cell.angle_beta   90.00
_cell.angle_gamma   90.00
#
_symmetry.space_group_name_H-M   'P 1'
#
loop_
_entity.id
_entity.type
_entity.pdbx_description
1 polymer ?
#
loop_
_entity_poly.entity_id
_entity_poly.type
_entity_poly.pdbx_seq_one_letter_code
_entity_poly.pdbx_strand_id
1 'polypeptide(L)'
;EGKGVEVLGIFKKDKLLEAVTVRTLLEVVNGGIVCCEDKLDEFVENITIGAMDPENAMRYFLRIPNKLVITGVNRTDIQILALETSTKCLLLTGGLYPSEMVVNIAKTKGVPIVVTSLDTFSSVDRIQNLVGKAILKEKGKALRAKEMVAKELNLEKFLNLVRG
;
A
#
# COMPACT_ATOMS: atom_id res chain seq x y z
N GLU A 1 -22.44 -13.22 23.29
CA GLU A 1 -23.12 -14.43 23.79
C GLU A 1 -24.58 -14.13 24.15
N GLY A 2 -25.48 -14.11 23.21
CA GLY A 2 -26.88 -13.84 23.47
C GLY A 2 -27.84 -14.31 22.38
N LYS A 3 -27.32 -14.90 21.29
CA LYS A 3 -28.14 -15.36 20.16
C LYS A 3 -27.83 -16.80 19.70
N GLY A 4 -27.26 -17.65 20.55
CA GLY A 4 -26.94 -19.04 20.20
C GLY A 4 -25.80 -19.19 19.17
N VAL A 5 -25.03 -18.13 18.91
CA VAL A 5 -23.87 -18.16 18.03
C VAL A 5 -22.61 -18.38 18.86
N GLU A 6 -21.86 -19.39 18.53
CA GLU A 6 -20.62 -19.74 19.21
C GLU A 6 -19.43 -18.98 18.58
N VAL A 7 -18.72 -18.19 19.41
CA VAL A 7 -17.55 -17.42 18.96
C VAL A 7 -16.32 -18.32 19.03
N LEU A 8 -15.68 -18.58 17.87
CA LEU A 8 -14.50 -19.43 17.73
C LEU A 8 -13.19 -18.65 17.79
N GLY A 9 -13.23 -17.36 17.54
CA GLY A 9 -12.07 -16.47 17.57
C GLY A 9 -12.44 -15.02 17.24
N ILE A 10 -11.60 -14.09 17.66
CA ILE A 10 -11.75 -12.65 17.35
C ILE A 10 -10.44 -12.18 16.72
N PHE A 11 -10.46 -11.90 15.42
CA PHE A 11 -9.31 -11.42 14.68
C PHE A 11 -9.29 -9.89 14.68
N LYS A 12 -8.21 -9.30 15.16
CA LYS A 12 -7.99 -7.86 15.02
C LYS A 12 -7.53 -7.54 13.60
N LYS A 13 -7.89 -6.34 13.13
CA LYS A 13 -7.40 -5.80 11.86
C LYS A 13 -5.87 -5.74 11.87
N ASP A 14 -5.23 -6.34 10.88
CA ASP A 14 -3.78 -6.40 10.75
C ASP A 14 -3.34 -5.61 9.51
N LYS A 15 -2.53 -4.58 9.73
CA LYS A 15 -2.08 -3.67 8.67
C LYS A 15 -1.25 -4.37 7.60
N LEU A 16 -0.46 -5.38 7.97
CA LEU A 16 0.35 -6.12 7.01
C LEU A 16 -0.52 -6.95 6.07
N LEU A 17 -1.61 -7.54 6.57
CA LEU A 17 -2.54 -8.29 5.71
C LEU A 17 -3.29 -7.38 4.72
N GLU A 18 -3.50 -6.13 5.06
CA GLU A 18 -4.14 -5.13 4.20
C GLU A 18 -3.15 -4.40 3.27
N ALA A 19 -1.86 -4.36 3.64
CA ALA A 19 -0.82 -3.72 2.84
C ALA A 19 -0.71 -4.36 1.45
N VAL A 20 -0.25 -3.60 0.47
CA VAL A 20 0.04 -4.08 -0.89
C VAL A 20 1.49 -3.84 -1.22
N THR A 21 2.10 -4.71 -2.03
CA THR A 21 3.48 -4.47 -2.49
C THR A 21 3.52 -3.44 -3.60
N VAL A 22 4.66 -2.76 -3.76
CA VAL A 22 4.89 -1.86 -4.90
C VAL A 22 4.74 -2.59 -6.22
N ARG A 23 5.16 -3.86 -6.30
CA ARG A 23 4.97 -4.74 -7.46
C ARG A 23 3.50 -4.87 -7.86
N THR A 24 2.65 -5.17 -6.89
CA THR A 24 1.21 -5.29 -7.12
C THR A 24 0.59 -3.96 -7.57
N LEU A 25 1.04 -2.84 -7.00
CA LEU A 25 0.60 -1.50 -7.42
C LEU A 25 1.01 -1.23 -8.87
N LEU A 26 2.26 -1.52 -9.24
CA LEU A 26 2.78 -1.34 -10.60
C LEU A 26 1.96 -2.13 -11.63
N GLU A 27 1.63 -3.39 -11.32
CA GLU A 27 0.82 -4.27 -12.19
C GLU A 27 -0.61 -3.73 -12.37
N VAL A 28 -1.26 -3.32 -11.27
CA VAL A 28 -2.66 -2.84 -11.28
C VAL A 28 -2.83 -1.55 -12.07
N VAL A 29 -1.86 -0.65 -11.99
CA VAL A 29 -1.92 0.60 -12.76
C VAL A 29 -1.32 0.47 -14.15
N ASN A 30 -0.86 -0.72 -14.54
CA ASN A 30 -0.11 -0.97 -15.77
C ASN A 30 1.01 0.06 -15.96
N GLY A 31 1.80 0.22 -14.89
CA GLY A 31 2.83 1.24 -14.79
C GLY A 31 4.20 0.75 -15.23
N GLY A 32 5.14 1.69 -15.36
CA GLY A 32 6.57 1.47 -15.53
C GLY A 32 7.36 1.91 -14.31
N ILE A 33 8.40 1.17 -13.95
CA ILE A 33 9.33 1.56 -12.90
C ILE A 33 10.38 2.53 -13.45
N VAL A 34 10.66 3.61 -12.70
CA VAL A 34 11.66 4.62 -13.06
C VAL A 34 12.98 4.39 -12.32
N CYS A 35 12.91 4.03 -11.03
CA CYS A 35 14.07 3.77 -10.19
C CYS A 35 13.74 2.88 -9.00
N CYS A 36 14.78 2.37 -8.32
CA CYS A 36 14.68 1.54 -7.12
C CYS A 36 13.87 0.24 -7.34
N GLU A 37 14.16 -0.47 -8.44
CA GLU A 37 13.50 -1.73 -8.80
C GLU A 37 13.71 -2.83 -7.74
N ASP A 38 14.78 -2.75 -6.97
CA ASP A 38 15.05 -3.62 -5.82
C ASP A 38 14.04 -3.47 -4.67
N LYS A 39 13.20 -2.43 -4.70
CA LYS A 39 12.17 -2.11 -3.70
C LYS A 39 10.74 -2.53 -4.08
N LEU A 40 10.56 -3.27 -5.17
CA LEU A 40 9.25 -3.68 -5.64
C LEU A 40 8.48 -4.57 -4.65
N ASP A 41 9.16 -5.28 -3.79
CA ASP A 41 8.54 -6.17 -2.80
C ASP A 41 8.30 -5.49 -1.43
N GLU A 42 8.60 -4.19 -1.30
CA GLU A 42 8.24 -3.42 -0.11
C GLU A 42 6.73 -3.22 0.00
N PHE A 43 6.25 -3.26 1.26
CA PHE A 43 4.83 -3.09 1.58
C PHE A 43 4.46 -1.62 1.74
N VAL A 44 3.32 -1.26 1.15
CA VAL A 44 2.63 0.01 1.31
C VAL A 44 1.41 -0.21 2.20
N GLU A 45 1.33 0.51 3.31
CA GLU A 45 0.25 0.38 4.29
C GLU A 45 -0.86 1.41 4.08
N ASN A 46 -0.52 2.56 3.51
CA ASN A 46 -1.43 3.69 3.37
C ASN A 46 -1.37 4.26 1.95
N ILE A 47 -2.48 4.82 1.48
CA ILE A 47 -2.58 5.46 0.18
C ILE A 47 -2.99 6.90 0.37
N THR A 48 -2.27 7.82 -0.27
CA THR A 48 -2.56 9.25 -0.24
C THR A 48 -2.54 9.87 -1.63
N ILE A 49 -3.32 10.93 -1.82
CA ILE A 49 -3.36 11.68 -3.06
C ILE A 49 -2.75 13.05 -2.82
N GLY A 50 -1.71 13.39 -3.60
CA GLY A 50 -1.04 14.68 -3.55
C GLY A 50 -1.73 15.72 -4.44
N ALA A 51 -2.98 16.06 -4.12
CA ALA A 51 -3.78 17.03 -4.88
C ALA A 51 -3.89 18.41 -4.19
N MET A 52 -3.36 18.54 -2.99
CA MET A 52 -3.40 19.76 -2.18
C MET A 52 -2.21 20.69 -2.46
N ASP A 53 -2.23 21.88 -1.87
CA ASP A 53 -1.08 22.81 -1.88
C ASP A 53 0.09 22.25 -1.05
N PRO A 54 1.33 22.73 -1.29
CA PRO A 54 2.52 22.17 -0.65
C PRO A 54 2.53 22.25 0.89
N GLU A 55 2.03 23.35 1.47
CA GLU A 55 2.03 23.51 2.92
C GLU A 55 1.12 22.50 3.62
N ASN A 56 -0.09 22.31 3.10
CA ASN A 56 -1.02 21.31 3.62
C ASN A 56 -0.56 19.88 3.31
N ALA A 57 0.05 19.67 2.13
CA ALA A 57 0.62 18.37 1.77
C ALA A 57 1.69 17.92 2.77
N MET A 58 2.61 18.81 3.15
CA MET A 58 3.67 18.48 4.12
C MET A 58 3.08 18.06 5.47
N ARG A 59 2.15 18.85 6.02
CA ARG A 59 1.48 18.54 7.29
C ARG A 59 0.73 17.22 7.25
N TYR A 60 0.10 16.91 6.13
CA TYR A 60 -0.65 15.69 5.93
C TYR A 60 0.28 14.47 5.77
N PHE A 61 1.32 14.58 4.96
CA PHE A 61 2.25 13.48 4.69
C PHE A 61 3.05 13.07 5.93
N LEU A 62 3.40 13.99 6.81
CA LEU A 62 4.10 13.69 8.06
C LEU A 62 3.29 12.80 9.02
N ARG A 63 1.96 12.82 8.93
CA ARG A 63 1.08 12.04 9.80
C ARG A 63 0.83 10.61 9.32
N ILE A 64 1.16 10.32 8.06
CA ILE A 64 0.84 9.04 7.42
C ILE A 64 2.14 8.31 7.08
N PRO A 65 2.52 7.27 7.84
CA PRO A 65 3.71 6.49 7.57
C PRO A 65 3.47 5.47 6.45
N ASN A 66 4.56 4.96 5.87
CA ASN A 66 4.58 3.84 4.93
C ASN A 66 3.54 3.96 3.80
N LYS A 67 3.49 5.14 3.19
CA LYS A 67 2.46 5.48 2.22
C LYS A 67 2.90 5.38 0.78
N LEU A 68 1.93 5.10 -0.10
CA LEU A 68 1.93 5.47 -1.50
C LEU A 68 1.47 6.93 -1.61
N VAL A 69 2.18 7.73 -2.36
CA VAL A 69 1.71 9.06 -2.78
C VAL A 69 1.40 9.02 -4.27
N ILE A 70 0.16 9.34 -4.62
CA ILE A 70 -0.32 9.45 -6.02
C ILE A 70 -0.41 10.92 -6.37
N THR A 71 0.29 11.36 -7.39
CA THR A 71 0.25 12.76 -7.85
C THR A 71 0.57 12.87 -9.35
N GLY A 72 0.24 14.00 -9.95
CA GLY A 72 0.60 14.27 -11.34
C GLY A 72 2.10 14.45 -11.52
N VAL A 73 2.61 14.05 -12.67
CA VAL A 73 4.03 14.21 -13.03
C VAL A 73 4.46 15.68 -13.07
N ASN A 74 3.55 16.61 -13.27
CA ASN A 74 3.79 18.06 -13.27
C ASN A 74 3.84 18.69 -11.87
N ARG A 75 3.62 17.92 -10.80
CA ARG A 75 3.62 18.38 -9.41
C ARG A 75 4.94 18.07 -8.72
N THR A 76 6.05 18.60 -9.26
CA THR A 76 7.40 18.42 -8.71
C THR A 76 7.49 18.87 -7.24
N ASP A 77 6.77 19.91 -6.87
CA ASP A 77 6.61 20.41 -5.50
C ASP A 77 6.12 19.31 -4.54
N ILE A 78 5.03 18.65 -4.90
CA ILE A 78 4.43 17.57 -4.10
C ILE A 78 5.33 16.31 -4.10
N GLN A 79 5.96 16.01 -5.22
CA GLN A 79 6.86 14.86 -5.35
C GLN A 79 8.04 14.97 -4.38
N ILE A 80 8.67 16.14 -4.30
CA ILE A 80 9.78 16.39 -3.38
C ILE A 80 9.31 16.27 -1.93
N LEU A 81 8.19 16.90 -1.57
CA LEU A 81 7.63 16.81 -0.22
C LEU A 81 7.27 15.37 0.17
N ALA A 82 6.73 14.59 -0.76
CA ALA A 82 6.47 13.18 -0.54
C ALA A 82 7.76 12.42 -0.21
N LEU A 83 8.83 12.65 -0.96
CA LEU A 83 10.13 12.01 -0.76
C LEU A 83 10.83 12.43 0.54
N GLU A 84 10.51 13.58 1.11
CA GLU A 84 11.02 14.03 2.41
C GLU A 84 10.29 13.43 3.61
N THR A 85 9.24 12.64 3.36
CA THR A 85 8.42 12.01 4.39
C THR A 85 8.48 10.48 4.30
N SER A 86 7.82 9.76 5.23
CA SER A 86 7.76 8.29 5.21
C SER A 86 6.94 7.78 4.02
N THR A 87 7.52 7.84 2.83
CA THR A 87 6.92 7.37 1.56
C THR A 87 7.59 6.07 1.13
N LYS A 88 6.79 5.07 0.78
CA LYS A 88 7.22 3.75 0.30
C LYS A 88 7.17 3.62 -1.21
N CYS A 89 6.35 4.43 -1.87
CA CYS A 89 6.26 4.48 -3.32
C CYS A 89 5.69 5.84 -3.75
N LEU A 90 6.20 6.36 -4.84
CA LEU A 90 5.66 7.53 -5.53
C LEU A 90 5.06 7.08 -6.87
N LEU A 91 3.75 7.23 -7.04
CA LEU A 91 3.04 6.95 -8.29
C LEU A 91 2.73 8.25 -9.02
N LEU A 92 3.29 8.39 -10.21
CA LEU A 92 3.12 9.56 -11.07
C LEU A 92 2.14 9.24 -12.20
N THR A 93 1.10 10.05 -12.31
CA THR A 93 0.05 9.94 -13.31
C THR A 93 0.28 10.89 -14.48
N GLY A 94 -0.28 10.57 -15.64
CA GLY A 94 -0.21 11.42 -16.84
C GLY A 94 0.81 11.00 -17.89
N GLY A 95 1.46 9.85 -17.73
CA GLY A 95 2.25 9.18 -18.79
C GLY A 95 3.61 9.80 -19.11
N LEU A 96 4.06 10.80 -18.35
CA LEU A 96 5.38 11.44 -18.54
C LEU A 96 6.36 11.01 -17.45
N TYR A 97 7.65 11.22 -17.72
CA TYR A 97 8.71 10.96 -16.73
C TYR A 97 8.95 12.17 -15.83
N PRO A 98 9.29 11.96 -14.55
CA PRO A 98 9.65 13.02 -13.62
C PRO A 98 11.00 13.67 -14.02
N SER A 99 11.29 14.84 -13.42
CA SER A 99 12.58 15.49 -13.59
C SER A 99 13.72 14.67 -13.00
N GLU A 100 14.93 14.81 -13.54
CA GLU A 100 16.13 14.13 -13.03
C GLU A 100 16.38 14.43 -11.54
N MET A 101 16.06 15.66 -11.09
CA MET A 101 16.17 16.05 -9.69
C MET A 101 15.31 15.15 -8.80
N VAL A 102 14.04 14.90 -9.16
CA VAL A 102 13.14 14.02 -8.40
C VAL A 102 13.66 12.59 -8.41
N VAL A 103 14.12 12.10 -9.55
CA VAL A 103 14.69 10.74 -9.67
C VAL A 103 15.91 10.57 -8.75
N ASN A 104 16.80 11.56 -8.71
CA ASN A 104 18.01 11.52 -7.88
C ASN A 104 17.67 11.53 -6.38
N ILE A 105 16.70 12.35 -5.97
CA ILE A 105 16.22 12.36 -4.58
C ILE A 105 15.61 10.99 -4.24
N ALA A 106 14.77 10.45 -5.10
CA ALA A 106 14.13 9.15 -4.88
C ALA A 106 15.16 8.01 -4.75
N LYS A 107 16.18 7.98 -5.61
CA LYS A 107 17.29 7.02 -5.52
C LYS A 107 18.05 7.15 -4.19
N THR A 108 18.36 8.37 -3.76
CA THR A 108 19.05 8.62 -2.49
C THR A 108 18.22 8.17 -1.29
N LYS A 109 16.91 8.34 -1.34
CA LYS A 109 15.97 7.92 -0.29
C LYS A 109 15.58 6.44 -0.39
N GLY A 110 15.92 5.75 -1.50
CA GLY A 110 15.50 4.37 -1.75
C GLY A 110 13.99 4.23 -1.97
N VAL A 111 13.34 5.23 -2.55
CA VAL A 111 11.90 5.24 -2.81
C VAL A 111 11.64 4.95 -4.29
N PRO A 112 10.96 3.84 -4.64
CA PRO A 112 10.60 3.55 -6.02
C PRO A 112 9.62 4.57 -6.58
N ILE A 113 9.87 4.98 -7.83
CA ILE A 113 8.95 5.80 -8.61
C ILE A 113 8.31 4.94 -9.68
N VAL A 114 7.00 4.90 -9.69
CA VAL A 114 6.18 4.27 -10.72
C VAL A 114 5.51 5.35 -11.56
N VAL A 115 5.53 5.21 -12.88
CA VAL A 115 4.79 6.09 -13.81
C VAL A 115 3.68 5.30 -14.48
N THR A 116 2.54 5.94 -14.73
CA THR A 116 1.42 5.35 -15.47
C THR A 116 0.80 6.35 -16.43
N SER A 117 0.30 5.86 -17.56
CA SER A 117 -0.48 6.66 -18.51
C SER A 117 -1.89 6.98 -18.01
N LEU A 118 -2.35 6.33 -16.95
CA LEU A 118 -3.64 6.62 -16.34
C LEU A 118 -3.66 8.02 -15.72
N ASP A 119 -4.84 8.61 -15.68
CA ASP A 119 -5.10 9.78 -14.84
C ASP A 119 -5.17 9.41 -13.35
N THR A 120 -5.20 10.43 -12.50
CA THR A 120 -5.20 10.22 -11.04
C THR A 120 -6.45 9.48 -10.57
N PHE A 121 -7.63 9.79 -11.10
CA PHE A 121 -8.88 9.16 -10.69
C PHE A 121 -8.88 7.66 -11.04
N SER A 122 -8.55 7.33 -12.28
CA SER A 122 -8.47 5.93 -12.75
C SER A 122 -7.42 5.13 -11.97
N SER A 123 -6.29 5.75 -11.61
CA SER A 123 -5.26 5.11 -10.80
C SER A 123 -5.76 4.79 -9.39
N VAL A 124 -6.41 5.75 -8.75
CA VAL A 124 -7.00 5.59 -7.40
C VAL A 124 -8.08 4.52 -7.41
N ASP A 125 -9.00 4.54 -8.37
CA ASP A 125 -10.08 3.56 -8.47
C ASP A 125 -9.53 2.13 -8.58
N ARG A 126 -8.56 1.90 -9.47
CA ARG A 126 -7.93 0.57 -9.62
C ARG A 126 -7.26 0.10 -8.33
N ILE A 127 -6.56 0.99 -7.65
CA ILE A 127 -5.86 0.67 -6.40
C ILE A 127 -6.85 0.42 -5.27
N GLN A 128 -7.92 1.21 -5.14
CA GLN A 128 -8.96 1.00 -4.14
C GLN A 128 -9.71 -0.33 -4.32
N ASN A 129 -9.94 -0.73 -5.57
CA ASN A 129 -10.53 -2.04 -5.87
C ASN A 129 -9.63 -3.23 -5.48
N LEU A 130 -8.34 -2.98 -5.26
CA LEU A 130 -7.36 -3.96 -4.79
C LEU A 130 -7.30 -4.02 -3.26
N VAL A 131 -7.34 -2.85 -2.60
CA VAL A 131 -7.27 -2.73 -1.14
C VAL A 131 -8.50 -3.37 -0.50
N GLY A 132 -8.28 -4.27 0.44
CA GLY A 132 -9.36 -5.05 1.08
C GLY A 132 -9.61 -6.43 0.45
N LYS A 133 -9.06 -6.72 -0.72
CA LYS A 133 -8.94 -8.09 -1.22
C LYS A 133 -7.62 -8.65 -0.72
N ALA A 134 -7.65 -9.39 0.38
CA ALA A 134 -6.45 -10.03 0.92
C ALA A 134 -5.78 -10.91 -0.13
N ILE A 135 -4.74 -10.39 -0.79
CA ILE A 135 -3.93 -11.17 -1.73
C ILE A 135 -2.96 -12.00 -0.89
N LEU A 136 -3.41 -13.18 -0.45
CA LEU A 136 -2.62 -14.11 0.35
C LEU A 136 -1.45 -14.76 -0.42
N LYS A 137 -1.28 -14.45 -1.71
CA LYS A 137 -0.19 -14.99 -2.53
C LYS A 137 1.21 -14.52 -2.11
N GLU A 138 1.31 -13.44 -1.35
CA GLU A 138 2.58 -12.93 -0.85
C GLU A 138 3.03 -13.73 0.38
N LYS A 139 4.23 -14.33 0.32
CA LYS A 139 4.76 -15.23 1.37
C LYS A 139 4.67 -14.65 2.79
N GLY A 140 4.95 -13.37 2.96
CA GLY A 140 4.86 -12.70 4.27
C GLY A 140 3.45 -12.65 4.83
N LYS A 141 2.43 -12.43 3.98
CA LYS A 141 1.03 -12.39 4.39
C LYS A 141 0.50 -13.78 4.76
N ALA A 142 0.85 -14.81 3.99
CA ALA A 142 0.45 -16.18 4.30
C ALA A 142 0.99 -16.63 5.66
N LEU A 143 2.24 -16.32 5.97
CA LEU A 143 2.83 -16.60 7.28
C LEU A 143 2.11 -15.84 8.40
N ARG A 144 1.88 -14.54 8.20
CA ARG A 144 1.18 -13.71 9.18
C ARG A 144 -0.26 -14.17 9.43
N ALA A 145 -0.99 -14.52 8.37
CA ALA A 145 -2.34 -15.08 8.51
C ALA A 145 -2.33 -16.40 9.30
N LYS A 146 -1.36 -17.28 9.03
CA LYS A 146 -1.17 -18.52 9.78
C LYS A 146 -0.92 -18.27 11.27
N GLU A 147 -0.04 -17.34 11.61
CA GLU A 147 0.25 -16.95 12.99
C GLU A 147 -1.00 -16.40 13.70
N MET A 148 -1.76 -15.53 13.03
CA MET A 148 -2.99 -14.98 13.58
C MET A 148 -4.05 -16.05 13.83
N VAL A 149 -4.24 -16.97 12.88
CA VAL A 149 -5.18 -18.09 13.05
C VAL A 149 -4.74 -18.99 14.20
N ALA A 150 -3.46 -19.36 14.28
CA ALA A 150 -2.94 -20.20 15.35
C ALA A 150 -3.10 -19.58 16.75
N LYS A 151 -3.04 -18.23 16.83
CA LYS A 151 -3.12 -17.50 18.10
C LYS A 151 -4.55 -17.21 18.55
N GLU A 152 -5.41 -16.81 17.62
CA GLU A 152 -6.72 -16.21 17.93
C GLU A 152 -7.90 -17.21 17.72
N LEU A 153 -7.68 -18.31 16.97
CA LEU A 153 -8.69 -19.32 16.76
C LEU A 153 -8.65 -20.39 17.87
N ASN A 154 -9.78 -20.65 18.51
CA ASN A 154 -9.93 -21.80 19.41
C ASN A 154 -10.09 -23.10 18.60
N LEU A 155 -8.95 -23.72 18.26
CA LEU A 155 -8.91 -24.93 17.44
C LEU A 155 -9.66 -26.12 18.03
N GLU A 156 -9.61 -26.32 19.36
CA GLU A 156 -10.34 -27.42 20.02
C GLU A 156 -11.85 -27.24 19.85
N LYS A 157 -12.32 -26.03 20.09
CA LYS A 157 -13.73 -25.69 19.93
C LYS A 157 -14.20 -25.85 18.47
N PHE A 158 -13.38 -25.40 17.52
CA PHE A 158 -13.63 -25.57 16.10
C PHE A 158 -13.71 -27.04 15.70
N LEU A 159 -12.75 -27.89 16.13
CA LEU A 159 -12.74 -29.31 15.82
C LEU A 159 -13.91 -30.06 16.44
N ASN A 160 -14.37 -29.67 17.63
CA ASN A 160 -15.54 -30.27 18.26
C ASN A 160 -16.82 -29.96 17.49
N LEU A 161 -16.95 -28.74 16.94
CA LEU A 161 -18.11 -28.38 16.10
C LEU A 161 -18.13 -29.09 14.74
N VAL A 162 -16.98 -29.45 14.19
CA VAL A 162 -16.87 -30.13 12.90
C VAL A 162 -17.05 -31.66 13.05
N ARG A 163 -16.79 -32.21 14.23
CA ARG A 163 -16.89 -33.67 14.52
C ARG A 163 -18.25 -34.10 15.08
N GLY A 164 -19.08 -33.17 15.51
CA GLY A 164 -20.45 -33.44 16.00
C GLY A 164 -21.46 -33.28 14.89
#